data_2779336231e2f07f227d2e91e99f4205
#
_entry.id   2779336231e2f07f227d2e91e99f4205
#
_cell.length_a   1.000
_cell.length_b   1.000
_cell.length_c   1.000
_cell.angle_alpha   90.00
_cell.angle_beta   90.00
_cell.angle_gamma   90.00
#
_symmetry.space_group_name_H-M   'P 1'
#
loop_
_entity.id
_entity.type
_entity.pdbx_description
1 polymer ?
#
loop_
_entity_poly.entity_id
_entity_poly.type
_entity_poly.pdbx_seq_one_letter_code
_entity_poly.pdbx_strand_id
1 'polypeptide(L)'
;MRRQNKRRGWPRTLAMLVACLTLLGGCGRQRSTGPVGSSGELPDQEVRNFVLTETDKGDPVWKLYARYAAMYDARNSIVARGVRVDFFDAQGKKTSELSAREGEIDQMSRDMTARGNVVIQTTEGTRMSTEELRFLNRTQKVRSDREVRFERSGNVLTGVGFESDPGLEHYKFLGKVHAQVRTRSGDLTGPQGGPK
;
A
#
# COMPACT_ATOMS: atom_id res chain seq x y z
N MET A 1 -7.24 -53.98 85.59
CA MET A 1 -7.98 -53.11 84.66
C MET A 1 -6.98 -52.50 83.71
N ARG A 2 -6.94 -53.02 82.47
CA ARG A 2 -6.01 -52.56 81.41
C ARG A 2 -6.82 -51.74 80.41
N ARG A 3 -6.52 -50.43 80.31
CA ARG A 3 -7.10 -49.56 79.27
C ARG A 3 -6.28 -49.69 78.00
N GLN A 4 -6.89 -50.16 76.92
CA GLN A 4 -6.30 -50.22 75.60
C GLN A 4 -6.45 -48.82 74.89
N ASN A 5 -5.34 -48.27 74.50
CA ASN A 5 -5.26 -47.03 73.80
C ASN A 5 -5.30 -47.34 72.26
N LYS A 6 -6.44 -47.10 71.64
CA LYS A 6 -6.70 -47.39 70.22
C LYS A 6 -6.16 -46.24 69.38
N ARG A 7 -4.93 -46.35 68.85
CA ARG A 7 -4.35 -45.42 67.93
C ARG A 7 -5.07 -45.60 66.58
N ARG A 8 -5.87 -44.56 66.13
CA ARG A 8 -6.45 -44.49 64.85
C ARG A 8 -5.36 -44.22 63.83
N GLY A 9 -5.00 -45.21 63.01
CA GLY A 9 -4.16 -45.04 61.86
C GLY A 9 -4.95 -44.33 60.74
N TRP A 10 -4.53 -43.15 60.41
CA TRP A 10 -5.04 -42.44 59.23
C TRP A 10 -4.47 -43.09 57.96
N PRO A 11 -5.29 -43.43 56.99
CA PRO A 11 -4.81 -44.12 55.78
C PRO A 11 -3.88 -43.23 54.99
N ARG A 12 -2.67 -43.73 54.74
CA ARG A 12 -1.62 -43.09 53.93
C ARG A 12 -2.10 -42.69 52.51
N THR A 13 -3.22 -43.25 52.07
CA THR A 13 -3.88 -42.95 50.78
C THR A 13 -4.51 -41.56 50.72
N LEU A 14 -4.98 -41.00 51.87
CA LEU A 14 -5.59 -39.66 51.87
C LEU A 14 -4.56 -38.54 51.77
N ALA A 15 -3.35 -38.76 52.34
CA ALA A 15 -2.24 -37.81 52.26
C ALA A 15 -1.69 -37.68 50.81
N MET A 16 -1.72 -38.77 50.01
CA MET A 16 -1.23 -38.79 48.66
C MET A 16 -2.21 -38.11 47.67
N LEU A 17 -3.51 -38.12 47.96
CA LEU A 17 -4.54 -37.51 47.17
C LEU A 17 -4.57 -35.97 47.29
N VAL A 18 -4.23 -35.44 48.48
CA VAL A 18 -4.12 -33.99 48.72
C VAL A 18 -2.85 -33.43 48.07
N ALA A 19 -1.75 -34.18 48.00
CA ALA A 19 -0.49 -33.76 47.38
C ALA A 19 -0.60 -33.65 45.83
N CYS A 20 -1.47 -34.48 45.19
CA CYS A 20 -1.71 -34.39 43.73
C CYS A 20 -2.61 -33.20 43.33
N LEU A 21 -3.49 -32.72 44.20
CA LEU A 21 -4.40 -31.62 43.88
C LEU A 21 -3.73 -30.24 43.89
N THR A 22 -2.54 -30.10 44.50
CA THR A 22 -1.81 -28.81 44.53
C THR A 22 -0.92 -28.54 43.30
N LEU A 23 -0.74 -29.54 42.42
CA LEU A 23 0.09 -29.41 41.22
C LEU A 23 -0.66 -28.94 39.98
N LEU A 24 -1.98 -28.78 40.03
CA LEU A 24 -2.82 -28.34 38.88
C LEU A 24 -3.16 -26.85 38.92
N GLY A 25 -2.64 -26.06 39.85
CA GLY A 25 -2.90 -24.62 40.00
C GLY A 25 -1.92 -23.67 39.30
N GLY A 26 -1.06 -24.14 38.40
CA GLY A 26 0.07 -23.40 37.86
C GLY A 26 -0.03 -22.96 36.41
N CYS A 27 -1.22 -22.87 35.74
CA CYS A 27 -1.38 -22.17 34.47
C CYS A 27 -1.71 -20.70 34.72
N GLY A 28 -0.75 -19.96 35.27
CA GLY A 28 -0.75 -18.50 35.25
C GLY A 28 -0.68 -18.04 33.81
N ARG A 29 -1.83 -17.56 33.29
CA ARG A 29 -1.91 -16.83 32.02
C ARG A 29 -1.03 -15.59 32.17
N GLN A 30 0.23 -15.68 31.74
CA GLN A 30 1.10 -14.52 31.59
C GLN A 30 0.43 -13.57 30.61
N ARG A 31 -0.30 -12.57 31.14
CA ARG A 31 -0.59 -11.38 30.37
C ARG A 31 0.75 -10.70 30.12
N SER A 32 1.27 -10.88 28.93
CA SER A 32 2.34 -10.03 28.44
C SER A 32 1.78 -8.60 28.36
N THR A 33 2.08 -7.81 29.39
CA THR A 33 2.01 -6.36 29.30
C THR A 33 3.15 -5.93 28.36
N GLY A 34 2.95 -6.10 27.06
CA GLY A 34 3.75 -5.41 26.05
C GLY A 34 3.53 -3.90 26.23
N PRO A 35 4.51 -3.06 25.85
CA PRO A 35 4.40 -1.63 25.99
C PRO A 35 3.14 -1.15 25.24
N VAL A 36 2.28 -0.43 25.98
CA VAL A 36 1.14 0.31 25.41
C VAL A 36 1.74 1.44 24.57
N GLY A 37 1.99 1.15 23.30
CA GLY A 37 2.53 2.10 22.35
C GLY A 37 2.03 1.77 20.95
N SER A 38 1.19 2.64 20.43
CA SER A 38 0.53 2.64 19.14
C SER A 38 -0.64 1.65 19.00
N SER A 39 -1.85 2.19 19.06
CA SER A 39 -3.09 1.60 18.57
C SER A 39 -3.08 1.55 17.03
N GLY A 40 -2.10 0.85 16.45
CA GLY A 40 -2.09 0.50 15.05
C GLY A 40 -2.70 -0.89 14.90
N GLU A 41 -3.69 -1.01 14.05
CA GLU A 41 -4.20 -2.29 13.59
C GLU A 41 -3.02 -3.13 13.09
N LEU A 42 -2.87 -4.35 13.60
CA LEU A 42 -1.84 -5.27 13.14
C LEU A 42 -2.27 -5.88 11.81
N PRO A 43 -1.38 -6.03 10.83
CA PRO A 43 -1.69 -6.72 9.59
C PRO A 43 -1.91 -8.22 9.83
N ASP A 44 -2.81 -8.83 9.05
CA ASP A 44 -3.04 -10.27 9.06
C ASP A 44 -1.86 -11.02 8.42
N GLN A 45 -1.22 -10.41 7.42
CA GLN A 45 -0.05 -10.96 6.74
C GLN A 45 0.94 -9.86 6.37
N GLU A 46 2.23 -10.21 6.40
CA GLU A 46 3.34 -9.37 5.93
C GLU A 46 4.20 -10.13 4.93
N VAL A 47 4.54 -9.49 3.82
CA VAL A 47 5.35 -10.08 2.76
C VAL A 47 6.46 -9.11 2.34
N ARG A 48 7.67 -9.64 2.12
CA ARG A 48 8.78 -8.92 1.49
C ARG A 48 8.92 -9.34 0.05
N ASN A 49 9.38 -8.42 -0.80
CA ASN A 49 9.51 -8.63 -2.25
C ASN A 49 8.19 -9.10 -2.88
N PHE A 50 7.12 -8.39 -2.52
CA PHE A 50 5.77 -8.68 -2.98
C PHE A 50 5.61 -8.36 -4.46
N VAL A 51 4.94 -9.26 -5.19
CA VAL A 51 4.57 -9.07 -6.59
C VAL A 51 3.10 -9.42 -6.77
N LEU A 52 2.35 -8.53 -7.40
CA LEU A 52 0.95 -8.73 -7.77
C LEU A 52 0.77 -8.42 -9.25
N THR A 53 0.12 -9.30 -9.99
CA THR A 53 -0.16 -9.12 -11.41
C THR A 53 -1.67 -9.19 -11.64
N GLU A 54 -2.20 -8.19 -12.33
CA GLU A 54 -3.57 -8.22 -12.87
C GLU A 54 -3.51 -8.59 -14.34
N THR A 55 -4.41 -9.48 -14.74
CA THR A 55 -4.50 -9.97 -16.12
C THR A 55 -5.93 -9.84 -16.64
N ASP A 56 -6.06 -9.51 -17.93
CA ASP A 56 -7.31 -9.64 -18.68
C ASP A 56 -7.09 -10.66 -19.80
N LYS A 57 -7.95 -11.71 -19.86
CA LYS A 57 -7.89 -12.82 -20.81
C LYS A 57 -6.53 -13.51 -20.93
N GLY A 58 -5.71 -13.42 -19.86
CA GLY A 58 -4.38 -14.04 -19.80
C GLY A 58 -3.22 -13.07 -20.04
N ASP A 59 -3.48 -11.89 -20.61
CA ASP A 59 -2.46 -10.86 -20.81
C ASP A 59 -2.34 -9.93 -19.60
N PRO A 60 -1.14 -9.50 -19.21
CA PRO A 60 -0.95 -8.59 -18.10
C PRO A 60 -1.49 -7.21 -18.44
N VAL A 61 -2.30 -6.64 -17.54
CA VAL A 61 -2.76 -5.24 -17.59
C VAL A 61 -1.81 -4.35 -16.81
N TRP A 62 -1.44 -4.80 -15.62
CA TRP A 62 -0.41 -4.15 -14.81
C TRP A 62 0.28 -5.17 -13.91
N LYS A 63 1.50 -4.83 -13.48
CA LYS A 63 2.29 -5.62 -12.55
C LYS A 63 2.92 -4.74 -11.49
N LEU A 64 2.52 -4.97 -10.23
CA LEU A 64 3.01 -4.24 -9.08
C LEU A 64 4.14 -5.01 -8.39
N TYR A 65 5.17 -4.28 -8.01
CA TYR A 65 6.28 -4.74 -7.18
C TYR A 65 6.36 -3.86 -5.95
N ALA A 66 6.58 -4.47 -4.78
CA ALA A 66 6.82 -3.74 -3.55
C ALA A 66 7.92 -4.42 -2.72
N ARG A 67 8.74 -3.60 -2.06
CA ARG A 67 9.75 -4.14 -1.14
C ARG A 67 9.12 -4.77 0.11
N TYR A 68 7.97 -4.25 0.51
CA TYR A 68 7.19 -4.70 1.64
C TYR A 68 5.70 -4.50 1.35
N ALA A 69 4.88 -5.45 1.76
CA ALA A 69 3.43 -5.34 1.74
C ALA A 69 2.84 -5.90 3.02
N ALA A 70 1.80 -5.26 3.54
CA ALA A 70 1.00 -5.68 4.67
C ALA A 70 -0.45 -5.81 4.23
N MET A 71 -1.07 -6.94 4.52
CA MET A 71 -2.46 -7.25 4.17
C MET A 71 -3.34 -7.08 5.40
N TYR A 72 -4.50 -6.47 5.21
CA TYR A 72 -5.50 -6.21 6.24
C TYR A 72 -6.85 -6.74 5.74
N ASP A 73 -7.20 -7.96 6.14
CA ASP A 73 -8.39 -8.66 5.65
C ASP A 73 -9.68 -7.94 6.05
N ALA A 74 -9.74 -7.40 7.26
CA ALA A 74 -10.90 -6.65 7.75
C ALA A 74 -11.23 -5.39 6.91
N ARG A 75 -10.24 -4.81 6.24
CA ARG A 75 -10.38 -3.63 5.38
C ARG A 75 -10.33 -3.95 3.89
N ASN A 76 -10.10 -5.21 3.52
CA ASN A 76 -9.81 -5.61 2.14
C ASN A 76 -8.69 -4.75 1.50
N SER A 77 -7.63 -4.45 2.26
CA SER A 77 -6.60 -3.51 1.85
C SER A 77 -5.22 -4.15 1.91
N ILE A 78 -4.38 -3.83 0.91
CA ILE A 78 -2.96 -4.13 0.91
C ILE A 78 -2.21 -2.80 0.95
N VAL A 79 -1.42 -2.58 1.99
CA VAL A 79 -0.53 -1.42 2.10
C VAL A 79 0.88 -1.84 1.70
N ALA A 80 1.49 -1.13 0.77
CA ALA A 80 2.79 -1.46 0.19
C ALA A 80 3.80 -0.32 0.36
N ARG A 81 5.09 -0.65 0.45
CA ARG A 81 6.19 0.32 0.53
C ARG A 81 7.26 0.04 -0.51
N GLY A 82 7.80 1.11 -1.09
CA GLY A 82 8.78 1.03 -2.17
C GLY A 82 8.16 0.42 -3.42
N VAL A 83 7.11 1.09 -3.90
CA VAL A 83 6.21 0.60 -4.95
C VAL A 83 6.76 0.95 -6.33
N ARG A 84 6.64 -0.01 -7.25
CA ARG A 84 6.76 0.15 -8.69
C ARG A 84 5.62 -0.58 -9.37
N VAL A 85 4.98 0.04 -10.35
CA VAL A 85 3.94 -0.59 -11.18
C VAL A 85 4.30 -0.45 -12.65
N ASP A 86 4.38 -1.57 -13.35
CA ASP A 86 4.51 -1.60 -14.81
C ASP A 86 3.12 -1.73 -15.42
N PHE A 87 2.77 -0.85 -16.37
CA PHE A 87 1.52 -0.90 -17.14
C PHE A 87 1.78 -1.42 -18.54
N PHE A 88 0.81 -2.18 -19.07
CA PHE A 88 0.92 -2.84 -20.36
C PHE A 88 -0.26 -2.44 -21.26
N ASP A 89 -0.06 -2.47 -22.57
CA ASP A 89 -1.12 -2.35 -23.57
C ASP A 89 -1.79 -3.71 -23.84
N ALA A 90 -2.79 -3.70 -24.71
CA ALA A 90 -3.52 -4.90 -25.10
C ALA A 90 -2.67 -5.93 -25.87
N GLN A 91 -1.46 -5.57 -26.28
CA GLN A 91 -0.48 -6.44 -26.93
C GLN A 91 0.56 -6.97 -25.96
N GLY A 92 0.40 -6.68 -24.63
CA GLY A 92 1.32 -7.11 -23.59
C GLY A 92 2.65 -6.33 -23.57
N LYS A 93 2.76 -5.22 -24.31
CA LYS A 93 3.94 -4.37 -24.31
C LYS A 93 3.86 -3.35 -23.17
N LYS A 94 4.93 -3.21 -22.42
CA LYS A 94 5.02 -2.19 -21.37
C LYS A 94 4.93 -0.79 -22.01
N THR A 95 4.01 0.03 -21.49
CA THR A 95 3.77 1.42 -21.93
C THR A 95 4.34 2.45 -20.97
N SER A 96 4.25 2.16 -19.67
CA SER A 96 4.74 3.07 -18.64
C SER A 96 5.13 2.35 -17.36
N GLU A 97 5.84 3.07 -16.51
CA GLU A 97 6.20 2.66 -15.16
C GLU A 97 5.80 3.74 -14.17
N LEU A 98 5.14 3.35 -13.09
CA LEU A 98 4.87 4.20 -11.93
C LEU A 98 5.83 3.81 -10.81
N SER A 99 6.37 4.80 -10.10
CA SER A 99 7.10 4.60 -8.85
C SER A 99 6.54 5.50 -7.75
N ALA A 100 6.54 5.01 -6.50
CA ALA A 100 6.09 5.75 -5.33
C ALA A 100 6.74 5.21 -4.05
N ARG A 101 6.70 6.02 -2.98
CA ARG A 101 7.16 5.58 -1.65
C ARG A 101 6.20 4.56 -1.05
N GLU A 102 4.91 4.81 -1.17
CA GLU A 102 3.84 4.00 -0.58
C GLU A 102 2.73 3.77 -1.59
N GLY A 103 2.03 2.67 -1.44
CA GLY A 103 0.85 2.31 -2.21
C GLY A 103 -0.18 1.61 -1.34
N GLU A 104 -1.43 1.75 -1.72
CA GLU A 104 -2.56 1.05 -1.12
C GLU A 104 -3.42 0.47 -2.24
N ILE A 105 -3.83 -0.78 -2.10
CA ILE A 105 -4.68 -1.48 -3.05
C ILE A 105 -5.95 -1.88 -2.32
N ASP A 106 -7.09 -1.49 -2.83
CA ASP A 106 -8.38 -2.07 -2.46
C ASP A 106 -8.53 -3.42 -3.17
N GLN A 107 -8.62 -4.52 -2.41
CA GLN A 107 -8.67 -5.87 -2.95
C GLN A 107 -9.99 -6.19 -3.66
N MET A 108 -11.06 -5.45 -3.37
CA MET A 108 -12.39 -5.64 -3.98
C MET A 108 -12.47 -4.95 -5.33
N SER A 109 -12.16 -3.65 -5.38
CA SER A 109 -12.23 -2.84 -6.61
C SER A 109 -10.99 -2.96 -7.49
N ARG A 110 -9.85 -3.38 -6.92
CA ARG A 110 -8.51 -3.34 -7.53
C ARG A 110 -8.03 -1.91 -7.82
N ASP A 111 -8.68 -0.92 -7.23
CA ASP A 111 -8.19 0.45 -7.29
C ASP A 111 -6.91 0.60 -6.47
N MET A 112 -6.00 1.44 -6.94
CA MET A 112 -4.72 1.69 -6.26
C MET A 112 -4.56 3.17 -5.96
N THR A 113 -4.00 3.48 -4.80
CA THR A 113 -3.55 4.83 -4.45
C THR A 113 -2.06 4.80 -4.18
N ALA A 114 -1.30 5.60 -4.93
CA ALA A 114 0.12 5.80 -4.75
C ALA A 114 0.38 7.14 -4.06
N ARG A 115 1.31 7.18 -3.09
CA ARG A 115 1.65 8.38 -2.30
C ARG A 115 3.15 8.54 -2.15
N GLY A 116 3.57 9.79 -2.13
CA GLY A 116 4.94 10.22 -1.86
C GLY A 116 5.88 10.05 -3.05
N ASN A 117 6.28 11.16 -3.65
CA ASN A 117 7.14 11.21 -4.83
C ASN A 117 6.64 10.31 -5.96
N VAL A 118 5.35 10.40 -6.27
CA VAL A 118 4.75 9.60 -7.34
C VAL A 118 5.25 10.09 -8.68
N VAL A 119 5.80 9.19 -9.47
CA VAL A 119 6.28 9.46 -10.83
C VAL A 119 5.74 8.40 -11.77
N ILE A 120 5.15 8.83 -12.91
CA ILE A 120 4.95 7.97 -14.06
C ILE A 120 5.96 8.38 -15.13
N GLN A 121 6.62 7.38 -15.72
CA GLN A 121 7.53 7.53 -16.85
C GLN A 121 7.08 6.60 -17.96
N THR A 122 6.73 7.15 -19.13
CA THR A 122 6.38 6.34 -20.31
C THR A 122 7.62 5.88 -21.05
N THR A 123 7.48 4.82 -21.85
CA THR A 123 8.54 4.35 -22.75
C THR A 123 8.92 5.36 -23.83
N GLU A 124 8.04 6.33 -24.11
CA GLU A 124 8.27 7.43 -25.07
C GLU A 124 8.93 8.67 -24.44
N GLY A 125 9.27 8.61 -23.15
CA GLY A 125 9.96 9.70 -22.47
C GLY A 125 9.05 10.78 -21.86
N THR A 126 7.72 10.60 -21.91
CA THR A 126 6.80 11.48 -21.17
C THR A 126 6.89 11.17 -19.68
N ARG A 127 6.96 12.21 -18.85
CA ARG A 127 7.07 12.11 -17.39
C ARG A 127 5.97 12.90 -16.71
N MET A 128 5.35 12.31 -15.68
CA MET A 128 4.41 12.99 -14.80
C MET A 128 4.84 12.78 -13.37
N SER A 129 4.76 13.81 -12.52
CA SER A 129 5.05 13.71 -11.10
C SER A 129 4.00 14.43 -10.25
N THR A 130 3.72 13.86 -9.08
CA THR A 130 2.74 14.36 -8.10
C THR A 130 3.00 13.75 -6.72
N GLU A 131 2.32 14.24 -5.68
CA GLU A 131 2.39 13.65 -4.34
C GLU A 131 1.41 12.50 -4.13
N GLU A 132 0.27 12.49 -4.84
CA GLU A 132 -0.71 11.42 -4.74
C GLU A 132 -1.36 11.16 -6.10
N LEU A 133 -1.51 9.88 -6.43
CA LEU A 133 -2.16 9.42 -7.65
C LEU A 133 -3.03 8.22 -7.36
N ARG A 134 -4.25 8.23 -7.90
CA ARG A 134 -5.17 7.09 -7.86
C ARG A 134 -5.26 6.44 -9.24
N PHE A 135 -5.16 5.14 -9.30
CA PHE A 135 -5.50 4.34 -10.46
C PHE A 135 -6.87 3.70 -10.25
N LEU A 136 -7.80 3.96 -11.15
CA LEU A 136 -9.16 3.44 -11.13
C LEU A 136 -9.23 2.23 -12.07
N ASN A 137 -9.19 1.02 -11.51
CA ASN A 137 -9.05 -0.21 -12.28
C ASN A 137 -10.19 -0.41 -13.28
N ARG A 138 -11.44 -0.12 -12.88
CA ARG A 138 -12.62 -0.29 -13.75
C ARG A 138 -12.57 0.56 -15.02
N THR A 139 -11.98 1.76 -14.95
CA THR A 139 -11.93 2.71 -16.06
C THR A 139 -10.57 2.80 -16.70
N GLN A 140 -9.57 2.12 -16.14
CA GLN A 140 -8.16 2.18 -16.56
C GLN A 140 -7.65 3.62 -16.64
N LYS A 141 -7.99 4.45 -15.63
CA LYS A 141 -7.62 5.86 -15.55
C LYS A 141 -6.74 6.12 -14.34
N VAL A 142 -5.76 7.00 -14.50
CA VAL A 142 -5.01 7.62 -13.42
C VAL A 142 -5.59 9.00 -13.13
N ARG A 143 -5.70 9.35 -11.85
CA ARG A 143 -6.24 10.64 -11.40
C ARG A 143 -5.46 11.18 -10.22
N SER A 144 -5.15 12.47 -10.24
CA SER A 144 -4.63 13.22 -9.11
C SER A 144 -5.49 14.47 -8.86
N ASP A 145 -5.80 14.74 -7.59
CA ASP A 145 -6.42 15.99 -7.16
C ASP A 145 -5.36 16.97 -6.60
N ARG A 146 -4.07 16.58 -6.63
CA ARG A 146 -2.91 17.37 -6.20
C ARG A 146 -2.31 18.16 -7.37
N GLU A 147 -1.28 18.94 -7.06
CA GLU A 147 -0.45 19.54 -8.10
C GLU A 147 0.25 18.44 -8.89
N VAL A 148 0.23 18.58 -10.20
CA VAL A 148 0.86 17.68 -11.15
C VAL A 148 1.81 18.47 -12.04
N ARG A 149 3.04 17.97 -12.17
CA ARG A 149 4.03 18.41 -13.13
C ARG A 149 4.11 17.37 -14.24
N PHE A 150 3.85 17.79 -15.47
CA PHE A 150 3.83 16.95 -16.67
C PHE A 150 4.87 17.46 -17.67
N GLU A 151 5.73 16.58 -18.12
CA GLU A 151 6.85 16.90 -19.01
C GLU A 151 6.80 16.03 -20.25
N ARG A 152 6.78 16.64 -21.43
CA ARG A 152 6.82 15.96 -22.73
C ARG A 152 7.61 16.78 -23.74
N SER A 153 8.60 16.15 -24.39
CA SER A 153 9.40 16.78 -25.46
C SER A 153 10.01 18.15 -25.06
N GLY A 154 10.43 18.28 -23.81
CA GLY A 154 11.01 19.51 -23.26
C GLY A 154 10.01 20.58 -22.83
N ASN A 155 8.72 20.39 -23.07
CA ASN A 155 7.66 21.26 -22.57
C ASN A 155 7.24 20.80 -21.17
N VAL A 156 6.89 21.77 -20.33
CA VAL A 156 6.45 21.51 -18.95
C VAL A 156 5.08 22.14 -18.75
N LEU A 157 4.14 21.34 -18.26
CA LEU A 157 2.83 21.79 -17.79
C LEU A 157 2.73 21.52 -16.28
N THR A 158 2.26 22.50 -15.54
CA THR A 158 1.99 22.35 -14.09
C THR A 158 0.55 22.78 -13.84
N GLY A 159 -0.19 22.01 -13.07
CA GLY A 159 -1.58 22.34 -12.75
C GLY A 159 -2.11 21.50 -11.60
N VAL A 160 -3.27 21.86 -11.08
CA VAL A 160 -3.96 21.13 -10.01
C VAL A 160 -5.11 20.32 -10.62
N GLY A 161 -5.18 19.05 -10.23
CA GLY A 161 -6.15 18.12 -10.80
C GLY A 161 -5.74 17.61 -12.18
N PHE A 162 -5.65 16.30 -12.30
CA PHE A 162 -5.19 15.63 -13.53
C PHE A 162 -5.91 14.31 -13.71
N GLU A 163 -6.24 13.96 -14.93
CA GLU A 163 -6.77 12.65 -15.31
C GLU A 163 -6.18 12.23 -16.65
N SER A 164 -5.80 10.94 -16.76
CA SER A 164 -5.22 10.36 -17.97
C SER A 164 -5.44 8.85 -18.04
N ASP A 165 -5.07 8.23 -19.16
CA ASP A 165 -4.68 6.82 -19.20
C ASP A 165 -3.28 6.64 -18.60
N PRO A 166 -2.86 5.41 -18.21
CA PRO A 166 -1.54 5.16 -17.65
C PRO A 166 -0.38 5.41 -18.64
N GLY A 167 -0.64 5.37 -19.94
CA GLY A 167 0.31 5.70 -21.00
C GLY A 167 0.54 7.21 -21.17
N LEU A 168 -0.24 8.05 -20.48
CA LEU A 168 -0.20 9.51 -20.58
C LEU A 168 -0.43 10.04 -22.02
N GLU A 169 -1.15 9.28 -22.84
CA GLU A 169 -1.47 9.67 -24.23
C GLU A 169 -2.65 10.65 -24.27
N HIS A 170 -3.71 10.34 -23.50
CA HIS A 170 -4.93 11.13 -23.42
C HIS A 170 -5.09 11.69 -22.02
N TYR A 171 -4.73 12.95 -21.84
CA TYR A 171 -4.76 13.59 -20.53
C TYR A 171 -5.57 14.89 -20.54
N LYS A 172 -6.08 15.25 -19.36
CA LYS A 172 -6.70 16.54 -19.09
C LYS A 172 -6.29 17.06 -17.72
N PHE A 173 -6.08 18.37 -17.63
CA PHE A 173 -6.02 19.06 -16.37
C PHE A 173 -7.43 19.54 -15.97
N LEU A 174 -7.72 19.45 -14.67
CA LEU A 174 -9.05 19.78 -14.14
C LEU A 174 -9.11 21.19 -13.54
N GLY A 175 -7.97 21.84 -13.29
CA GLY A 175 -7.84 23.16 -12.70
C GLY A 175 -6.87 24.05 -13.46
N LYS A 176 -6.40 25.11 -12.77
CA LYS A 176 -5.49 26.10 -13.37
C LYS A 176 -4.20 25.43 -13.87
N VAL A 177 -3.81 25.74 -15.11
CA VAL A 177 -2.60 25.21 -15.75
C VAL A 177 -1.64 26.35 -16.06
N HIS A 178 -0.37 26.13 -15.74
CA HIS A 178 0.76 26.95 -16.19
C HIS A 178 1.59 26.15 -17.17
N ALA A 179 1.87 26.71 -18.33
CA ALA A 179 2.66 26.09 -19.37
C ALA A 179 4.00 26.81 -19.53
N GLN A 180 5.09 26.05 -19.58
CA GLN A 180 6.41 26.51 -20.00
C GLN A 180 6.80 25.76 -21.25
N VAL A 181 6.88 26.47 -22.36
CA VAL A 181 7.19 25.91 -23.68
C VAL A 181 8.63 26.27 -24.04
N ARG A 182 9.46 25.27 -24.34
CA ARG A 182 10.82 25.50 -24.83
C ARG A 182 10.75 25.82 -26.34
N THR A 183 11.03 27.08 -26.70
CA THR A 183 11.20 27.47 -28.09
C THR A 183 12.54 26.95 -28.62
N ARG A 184 12.63 26.61 -29.90
CA ARG A 184 13.82 26.05 -30.57
C ARG A 184 15.08 26.95 -30.50
N SER A 185 14.92 28.22 -30.11
CA SER A 185 16.01 29.22 -29.97
C SER A 185 16.65 29.27 -28.55
N GLY A 186 16.29 28.36 -27.66
CA GLY A 186 16.91 28.35 -26.28
C GLY A 186 16.33 29.39 -25.32
N ASP A 187 15.37 30.21 -25.76
CA ASP A 187 14.76 31.24 -24.92
C ASP A 187 13.40 30.79 -24.36
N LEU A 188 13.22 30.94 -23.06
CA LEU A 188 11.97 30.63 -22.36
C LEU A 188 11.07 31.87 -22.44
N THR A 189 10.12 31.89 -23.38
CA THR A 189 9.11 32.96 -23.42
C THR A 189 7.98 32.59 -22.44
N GLY A 190 7.91 33.31 -21.33
CA GLY A 190 6.74 33.27 -20.43
C GLY A 190 5.53 33.87 -21.14
N PRO A 191 4.27 33.58 -20.72
CA PRO A 191 3.08 34.17 -21.28
C PRO A 191 3.12 35.68 -21.08
N GLN A 192 3.26 36.43 -22.19
CA GLN A 192 3.07 37.88 -22.16
C GLN A 192 1.59 38.15 -21.90
N GLY A 193 1.30 38.94 -20.87
CA GLY A 193 -0.05 39.36 -20.51
C GLY A 193 -0.76 39.95 -21.69
N GLY A 194 -1.99 39.49 -21.94
CA GLY A 194 -2.88 40.06 -22.92
C GLY A 194 -3.27 41.51 -22.61
N PRO A 195 -3.70 42.28 -23.61
CA PRO A 195 -3.98 43.69 -23.45
C PRO A 195 -5.20 43.95 -22.56
N LYS A 196 -5.19 45.14 -21.96
CA LYS A 196 -6.21 45.70 -21.07
C LYS A 196 -7.62 45.66 -21.62
#